data_06b69918f17bdfc900e921b580af59a8
#
_entry.id   06b69918f17bdfc900e921b580af59a8
#
_cell.length_a   1.000
_cell.length_b   1.000
_cell.length_c   1.000
_cell.angle_alpha   90.00
_cell.angle_beta   90.00
_cell.angle_gamma   90.00
#
_symmetry.space_group_name_H-M   'P 1'
#
loop_
_entity.id
_entity.type
_entity.pdbx_description
1 polymer ?
#
loop_
_entity_poly.entity_id
_entity_poly.type
_entity_poly.pdbx_seq_one_letter_code
_entity_poly.pdbx_strand_id
1 'polypeptide(L)'
;MYKLKIFASLILFVCILIAVSCSGNGKKAGKTVEKQEASLMEVSIGGMSCTGCEQTIQNNIGKLEGIKSVKASYTTGIAMIEYFRGIADTTRIKEAINGSGYSVKKFIEPAMGEVEK
;
A
#
# COMPACT_ATOMS: atom_id res chain seq x y z
N MET A 1 6.04 -10.10 58.74
CA MET A 1 5.23 -8.97 58.24
C MET A 1 5.96 -8.13 57.20
N TYR A 2 7.24 -8.01 57.26
CA TYR A 2 8.00 -7.23 56.29
C TYR A 2 8.01 -7.83 54.88
N LYS A 3 8.21 -9.14 54.80
CA LYS A 3 8.23 -9.90 53.55
C LYS A 3 6.90 -9.83 52.77
N LEU A 4 5.78 -9.84 53.47
CA LEU A 4 4.45 -9.78 52.85
C LEU A 4 4.19 -8.44 52.20
N LYS A 5 4.65 -7.34 52.79
CA LYS A 5 4.53 -5.98 52.21
C LYS A 5 5.38 -5.80 50.97
N ILE A 6 6.56 -6.40 50.89
CA ILE A 6 7.45 -6.38 49.76
C ILE A 6 6.84 -7.15 48.58
N PHE A 7 6.27 -8.35 48.86
CA PHE A 7 5.58 -9.15 47.85
C PHE A 7 4.36 -8.43 47.29
N ALA A 8 3.55 -7.81 48.12
CA ALA A 8 2.40 -7.03 47.67
C ALA A 8 2.80 -5.81 46.79
N SER A 9 3.89 -5.13 47.14
CA SER A 9 4.43 -4.03 46.36
C SER A 9 4.99 -4.49 45.01
N LEU A 10 5.65 -5.65 44.99
CA LEU A 10 6.26 -6.21 43.81
C LEU A 10 5.19 -6.71 42.82
N ILE A 11 4.12 -7.32 43.32
CA ILE A 11 2.96 -7.73 42.50
C ILE A 11 2.26 -6.52 41.89
N LEU A 12 2.08 -5.44 42.69
CA LEU A 12 1.47 -4.22 42.18
C LEU A 12 2.31 -3.58 41.06
N PHE A 13 3.63 -3.59 41.21
CA PHE A 13 4.56 -3.08 40.22
C PHE A 13 4.56 -3.90 38.92
N VAL A 14 4.48 -5.24 39.05
CA VAL A 14 4.37 -6.14 37.90
C VAL A 14 3.04 -5.97 37.17
N CYS A 15 1.92 -5.77 37.90
CA CYS A 15 0.61 -5.51 37.29
C CYS A 15 0.59 -4.21 36.48
N ILE A 16 1.30 -3.16 36.93
CA ILE A 16 1.39 -1.91 36.20
C ILE A 16 2.18 -2.08 34.90
N LEU A 17 3.22 -2.90 34.87
CA LEU A 17 4.01 -3.19 33.68
C LEU A 17 3.25 -4.01 32.64
N ILE A 18 2.31 -4.85 33.05
CA ILE A 18 1.49 -5.66 32.13
C ILE A 18 0.38 -4.83 31.49
N ALA A 19 -0.09 -3.77 32.11
CA ALA A 19 -1.15 -2.90 31.58
C ALA A 19 -0.71 -2.04 30.39
N VAL A 20 0.59 -1.88 30.15
CA VAL A 20 1.13 -1.11 29.01
C VAL A 20 1.31 -1.96 27.76
N SER A 21 1.16 -3.29 27.86
CA SER A 21 1.43 -4.19 26.71
C SER A 21 0.22 -4.54 25.86
N CYS A 22 -0.90 -3.86 25.98
CA CYS A 22 -2.09 -4.15 25.18
C CYS A 22 -2.47 -2.95 24.31
N SER A 23 -1.57 -2.56 23.40
CA SER A 23 -1.93 -1.79 22.20
C SER A 23 -1.16 -2.32 21.02
N GLY A 24 -1.35 -3.61 20.75
CA GLY A 24 -0.93 -4.24 19.52
C GLY A 24 -1.96 -3.98 18.42
N ASN A 25 -2.19 -2.74 18.04
CA ASN A 25 -2.74 -2.44 16.76
C ASN A 25 -1.56 -2.12 15.85
N GLY A 26 -1.14 -3.13 15.10
CA GLY A 26 -0.06 -3.05 14.12
C GLY A 26 -0.40 -2.12 12.96
N LYS A 27 -0.69 -0.87 13.25
CA LYS A 27 -0.46 0.21 12.31
C LYS A 27 1.00 0.55 12.46
N LYS A 28 1.79 0.12 11.50
CA LYS A 28 3.05 0.77 11.22
C LYS A 28 2.73 2.22 10.89
N ALA A 29 2.64 3.05 11.88
CA ALA A 29 2.77 4.49 11.76
C ALA A 29 4.27 4.74 11.51
N GLY A 30 4.72 4.31 10.36
CA GLY A 30 6.00 4.70 9.84
C GLY A 30 5.80 6.04 9.18
N LYS A 31 6.59 6.99 9.59
CA LYS A 31 6.89 8.22 8.88
C LYS A 31 5.73 9.19 8.74
N THR A 32 5.92 10.32 9.37
CA THR A 32 5.29 11.60 9.05
C THR A 32 5.03 11.65 7.54
N VAL A 33 3.80 11.39 7.17
CA VAL A 33 3.35 11.59 5.80
C VAL A 33 3.22 13.09 5.64
N GLU A 34 4.29 13.74 5.21
CA GLU A 34 4.13 14.96 4.46
C GLU A 34 3.06 14.67 3.42
N LYS A 35 2.11 15.54 3.31
CA LYS A 35 0.95 15.51 2.41
C LYS A 35 1.41 15.15 0.98
N GLN A 36 1.66 13.86 0.77
CA GLN A 36 2.02 13.34 -0.54
C GLN A 36 0.74 13.24 -1.33
N GLU A 37 0.63 14.08 -2.32
CA GLU A 37 -0.50 14.09 -3.23
C GLU A 37 -0.55 12.77 -3.99
N ALA A 38 -1.64 12.03 -3.81
CA ALA A 38 -1.92 10.86 -4.61
C ALA A 38 -2.20 11.29 -6.05
N SER A 39 -1.49 10.70 -6.98
CA SER A 39 -1.69 10.91 -8.41
C SER A 39 -2.32 9.67 -9.03
N LEU A 40 -3.06 9.86 -10.10
CA LEU A 40 -3.67 8.79 -10.88
C LEU A 40 -2.85 8.54 -12.13
N MET A 41 -2.64 7.27 -12.47
CA MET A 41 -1.96 6.84 -13.69
C MET A 41 -2.82 5.77 -14.37
N GLU A 42 -2.93 5.84 -15.68
CA GLU A 42 -3.54 4.79 -16.49
C GLU A 42 -2.47 4.00 -17.23
N VAL A 43 -2.55 2.69 -17.15
CA VAL A 43 -1.61 1.80 -17.83
C VAL A 43 -2.38 0.91 -18.79
N SER A 44 -2.07 1.00 -20.07
CA SER A 44 -2.60 0.07 -21.06
C SER A 44 -1.82 -1.23 -21.04
N ILE A 45 -2.53 -2.34 -20.80
CA ILE A 45 -1.97 -3.67 -20.58
C ILE A 45 -2.48 -4.62 -21.66
N GLY A 46 -1.57 -5.29 -22.32
CA GLY A 46 -1.89 -6.33 -23.29
C GLY A 46 -1.91 -7.71 -22.65
N GLY A 47 -2.84 -8.56 -23.11
CA GLY A 47 -2.96 -9.95 -22.66
C GLY A 47 -3.99 -10.19 -21.57
N MET A 48 -4.65 -9.17 -21.06
CA MET A 48 -5.79 -9.34 -20.15
C MET A 48 -7.00 -9.83 -20.94
N SER A 49 -7.54 -10.98 -20.57
CA SER A 49 -8.71 -11.57 -21.23
C SER A 49 -9.77 -12.11 -20.27
N CYS A 50 -9.55 -12.01 -18.97
CA CYS A 50 -10.45 -12.56 -17.97
C CYS A 50 -10.43 -11.78 -16.65
N THR A 51 -11.47 -11.99 -15.82
CA THR A 51 -11.55 -11.38 -14.48
C THR A 51 -10.42 -11.82 -13.54
N GLY A 52 -9.93 -13.05 -13.68
CA GLY A 52 -8.77 -13.52 -12.92
C GLY A 52 -7.48 -12.76 -13.27
N CYS A 53 -7.38 -12.31 -14.52
CA CYS A 53 -6.27 -11.46 -14.98
C CYS A 53 -6.27 -10.10 -14.28
N GLU A 54 -7.45 -9.49 -14.11
CA GLU A 54 -7.61 -8.23 -13.37
C GLU A 54 -7.13 -8.36 -11.93
N GLN A 55 -7.58 -9.41 -11.25
CA GLN A 55 -7.19 -9.67 -9.86
C GLN A 55 -5.69 -9.90 -9.71
N THR A 56 -5.09 -10.63 -10.64
CA THR A 56 -3.64 -10.87 -10.64
C THR A 56 -2.86 -9.57 -10.74
N ILE A 57 -3.24 -8.70 -11.66
CA ILE A 57 -2.61 -7.39 -11.84
C ILE A 57 -2.82 -6.49 -10.61
N GLN A 58 -4.05 -6.41 -10.11
CA GLN A 58 -4.38 -5.63 -8.91
C GLN A 58 -3.56 -6.09 -7.71
N ASN A 59 -3.45 -7.39 -7.49
CA ASN A 59 -2.68 -7.96 -6.39
C ASN A 59 -1.18 -7.72 -6.52
N ASN A 60 -0.62 -7.86 -7.71
CA ASN A 60 0.81 -7.72 -7.93
C ASN A 60 1.26 -6.26 -7.86
N ILE A 61 0.51 -5.34 -8.46
CA ILE A 61 0.80 -3.91 -8.38
C ILE A 61 0.50 -3.36 -6.99
N GLY A 62 -0.61 -3.78 -6.37
CA GLY A 62 -1.00 -3.31 -5.04
C GLY A 62 -0.03 -3.64 -3.92
N LYS A 63 0.88 -4.59 -4.13
CA LYS A 63 1.96 -4.94 -3.18
C LYS A 63 3.17 -4.01 -3.28
N LEU A 64 3.25 -3.21 -4.33
CA LEU A 64 4.38 -2.31 -4.55
C LEU A 64 4.31 -1.12 -3.60
N GLU A 65 5.48 -0.68 -3.17
CA GLU A 65 5.58 0.51 -2.32
C GLU A 65 5.14 1.77 -3.06
N GLY A 66 4.37 2.62 -2.39
CA GLY A 66 3.87 3.85 -2.96
C GLY A 66 2.57 3.72 -3.77
N ILE A 67 2.00 2.53 -3.85
CA ILE A 67 0.71 2.30 -4.50
C ILE A 67 -0.42 2.41 -3.48
N LYS A 68 -1.39 3.26 -3.76
CA LYS A 68 -2.56 3.47 -2.91
C LYS A 68 -3.71 2.55 -3.30
N SER A 69 -4.05 2.49 -4.58
CA SER A 69 -5.08 1.60 -5.11
C SER A 69 -4.83 1.24 -6.57
N VAL A 70 -5.38 0.11 -7.00
CA VAL A 70 -5.29 -0.37 -8.38
C VAL A 70 -6.66 -0.89 -8.81
N LYS A 71 -7.12 -0.46 -9.97
CA LYS A 71 -8.30 -0.99 -10.65
C LYS A 71 -7.91 -1.38 -12.06
N ALA A 72 -7.93 -2.67 -12.35
CA ALA A 72 -7.71 -3.19 -13.71
C ALA A 72 -9.04 -3.61 -14.33
N SER A 73 -9.17 -3.43 -15.64
CA SER A 73 -10.30 -3.90 -16.43
C SER A 73 -9.83 -4.64 -17.67
N TYR A 74 -10.21 -5.91 -17.80
CA TYR A 74 -9.88 -6.71 -18.98
C TYR A 74 -10.65 -6.25 -20.22
N THR A 75 -11.84 -5.67 -20.03
CA THR A 75 -12.71 -5.18 -21.09
C THR A 75 -12.07 -4.03 -21.87
N THR A 76 -11.43 -3.12 -21.13
CA THR A 76 -10.75 -1.95 -21.70
C THR A 76 -9.25 -2.18 -21.92
N GLY A 77 -8.67 -3.18 -21.25
CA GLY A 77 -7.23 -3.40 -21.22
C GLY A 77 -6.45 -2.32 -20.49
N ILE A 78 -7.11 -1.60 -19.59
CA ILE A 78 -6.52 -0.48 -18.84
C ILE A 78 -6.54 -0.79 -17.34
N ALA A 79 -5.43 -0.49 -16.67
CA ALA A 79 -5.33 -0.45 -15.22
C ALA A 79 -5.19 1.01 -14.77
N MET A 80 -6.08 1.43 -13.87
CA MET A 80 -6.01 2.72 -13.19
C MET A 80 -5.27 2.51 -11.87
N ILE A 81 -4.20 3.26 -11.66
CA ILE A 81 -3.32 3.14 -10.49
C ILE A 81 -3.27 4.48 -9.77
N GLU A 82 -3.74 4.51 -8.52
CA GLU A 82 -3.48 5.62 -7.62
C GLU A 82 -2.15 5.38 -6.90
N TYR A 83 -1.26 6.33 -6.97
CA TYR A 83 0.08 6.21 -6.40
C TYR A 83 0.54 7.51 -5.75
N PHE A 84 1.49 7.40 -4.83
CA PHE A 84 2.15 8.56 -4.22
C PHE A 84 3.39 8.94 -5.02
N ARG A 85 3.43 10.17 -5.48
CA ARG A 85 4.59 10.72 -6.20
C ARG A 85 5.84 10.69 -5.34
N GLY A 86 6.95 10.29 -5.95
CA GLY A 86 8.24 10.21 -5.26
C GLY A 86 8.49 8.91 -4.50
N ILE A 87 7.46 8.02 -4.34
CA ILE A 87 7.61 6.69 -3.75
C ILE A 87 7.42 5.61 -4.80
N ALA A 88 6.37 5.70 -5.59
CA ALA A 88 6.08 4.72 -6.63
C ALA A 88 7.03 4.87 -7.83
N ASP A 89 7.54 3.74 -8.29
CA ASP A 89 8.43 3.66 -9.45
C ASP A 89 7.69 2.97 -10.60
N THR A 90 7.56 3.69 -11.73
CA THR A 90 6.94 3.16 -12.94
C THR A 90 7.67 1.95 -13.51
N THR A 91 8.99 1.88 -13.30
CA THR A 91 9.80 0.72 -13.70
C THR A 91 9.36 -0.53 -12.96
N ARG A 92 9.16 -0.44 -11.65
CA ARG A 92 8.67 -1.54 -10.81
C ARG A 92 7.25 -1.98 -11.19
N ILE A 93 6.39 -1.02 -11.53
CA ILE A 93 5.03 -1.31 -12.01
C ILE A 93 5.10 -2.10 -13.32
N LYS A 94 5.95 -1.68 -14.26
CA LYS A 94 6.17 -2.38 -15.52
C LYS A 94 6.71 -3.80 -15.31
N GLU A 95 7.69 -3.96 -14.43
CA GLU A 95 8.26 -5.27 -14.08
C GLU A 95 7.24 -6.20 -13.44
N ALA A 96 6.40 -5.70 -12.54
CA ALA A 96 5.35 -6.47 -11.89
C ALA A 96 4.30 -6.96 -12.90
N ILE A 97 3.94 -6.14 -13.88
CA ILE A 97 3.00 -6.51 -14.95
C ILE A 97 3.63 -7.54 -15.88
N ASN A 98 4.85 -7.31 -16.32
CA ASN A 98 5.57 -8.23 -17.21
C ASN A 98 5.86 -9.57 -16.53
N GLY A 99 6.25 -9.54 -15.26
CA GLY A 99 6.49 -10.74 -14.45
C GLY A 99 5.23 -11.58 -14.20
N SER A 100 4.06 -10.98 -14.37
CA SER A 100 2.76 -11.68 -14.28
C SER A 100 2.31 -12.32 -15.60
N GLY A 101 3.10 -12.19 -16.67
CA GLY A 101 2.78 -12.73 -17.98
C GLY A 101 1.99 -11.79 -18.89
N TYR A 102 1.87 -10.53 -18.50
CA TYR A 102 1.21 -9.48 -19.28
C TYR A 102 2.24 -8.52 -19.88
N SER A 103 1.83 -7.71 -20.83
CA SER A 103 2.72 -6.70 -21.43
C SER A 103 2.16 -5.29 -21.24
N VAL A 104 3.03 -4.37 -20.82
CA VAL A 104 2.67 -2.94 -20.79
C VAL A 104 2.80 -2.37 -22.18
N LYS A 105 1.69 -1.86 -22.73
CA LYS A 105 1.66 -1.20 -24.04
C LYS A 105 1.97 0.28 -23.93
N LYS A 106 1.36 0.96 -22.97
CA LYS A 106 1.51 2.41 -22.79
C LYS A 106 1.22 2.82 -21.35
N PHE A 107 2.03 3.72 -20.82
CA PHE A 107 1.70 4.51 -19.65
C PHE A 107 1.00 5.79 -20.12
N ILE A 108 -0.18 6.03 -19.62
CA ILE A 108 -0.94 7.26 -19.83
C ILE A 108 -0.96 7.93 -18.46
N GLU A 109 -0.01 8.80 -18.21
CA GLU A 109 -0.18 9.72 -17.10
C GLU A 109 -1.33 10.64 -17.53
N PRO A 110 -2.42 10.75 -16.76
CA PRO A 110 -3.35 11.82 -16.99
C PRO A 110 -2.50 13.08 -16.93
N ALA A 111 -2.44 13.79 -18.03
CA ALA A 111 -1.86 15.11 -18.04
C ALA A 111 -2.44 15.78 -16.81
N MET A 112 -1.57 16.13 -15.85
CA MET A 112 -1.97 16.96 -14.75
C MET A 112 -2.75 18.07 -15.41
N GLY A 113 -4.06 18.06 -15.15
CA GLY A 113 -4.85 19.17 -15.63
C GLY A 113 -4.04 20.38 -15.25
N GLU A 114 -3.55 21.05 -16.25
CA GLU A 114 -3.20 22.42 -16.10
C GLU A 114 -4.39 22.97 -15.35
N VAL A 115 -4.19 23.27 -14.09
CA VAL A 115 -5.06 24.19 -13.41
C VAL A 115 -4.83 25.48 -14.19
N GLU A 116 -5.48 25.56 -15.32
CA GLU A 116 -5.68 26.84 -15.95
C GLU A 116 -6.39 27.68 -14.91
N LYS A 117 -5.62 28.62 -14.45
CA LYS A 117 -6.13 29.69 -13.61
C LYS A 117 -7.31 30.39 -14.31
#